data_12902d349f365fbbf2217a3c152d2d3e
#
_entry.id   12902d349f365fbbf2217a3c152d2d3e
#
_cell.length_a   1.000
_cell.length_b   1.000
_cell.length_c   1.000
_cell.angle_alpha   90.00
_cell.angle_beta   90.00
_cell.angle_gamma   90.00
#
_symmetry.space_group_name_H-M   'P 1'
#
loop_
_entity.id
_entity.type
_entity.pdbx_description
1 polymer ?
#
loop_
_entity_poly.entity_id
_entity_poly.type
_entity_poly.pdbx_seq_one_letter_code
_entity_poly.pdbx_strand_id
1 'polypeptide(L)'
;MPSTEREGVGDPAPAAPFYRDRLFEWFKKHPAAGQDAQAVTERFERFVCAQQFWDRAMAEAIANARRDARQPLVVGIMGSRHIEYGDGAPYQLAALGIDDVASALPWPADTDYPIHDPPIADFLFGVTNASIRG
;
A
#
# COMPACT_ATOMS: atom_id res chain seq x y z
N MET A 1 -4.41 0.23 17.47
CA MET A 1 -4.70 -1.19 17.73
C MET A 1 -3.73 -1.69 18.79
N PRO A 2 -4.19 -2.27 19.90
CA PRO A 2 -3.32 -2.77 20.95
C PRO A 2 -2.37 -3.87 20.43
N SER A 3 -1.17 -3.98 20.99
CA SER A 3 -0.17 -4.96 20.55
C SER A 3 -0.64 -6.42 20.68
N THR A 4 -1.54 -6.68 21.62
CA THR A 4 -2.14 -8.01 21.85
C THR A 4 -3.11 -8.47 20.76
N GLU A 5 -3.58 -7.55 19.91
CA GLU A 5 -4.53 -7.83 18.83
C GLU A 5 -3.85 -7.87 17.44
N ARG A 6 -2.52 -7.71 17.39
CA ARG A 6 -1.76 -7.61 16.14
C ARG A 6 -1.22 -8.94 15.60
N GLU A 7 -1.51 -10.04 16.25
CA GLU A 7 -1.08 -11.40 15.83
C GLU A 7 0.42 -11.50 15.48
N GLY A 8 1.25 -10.74 16.19
CA GLY A 8 2.70 -10.72 15.98
C GLY A 8 3.21 -9.70 14.97
N VAL A 9 2.34 -8.92 14.34
CA VAL A 9 2.75 -7.81 13.46
C VAL A 9 3.35 -6.67 14.29
N GLY A 10 4.53 -6.22 13.91
CA GLY A 10 5.23 -5.11 14.57
C GLY A 10 4.57 -3.76 14.37
N ASP A 11 5.13 -2.74 15.03
CA ASP A 11 4.66 -1.38 14.83
C ASP A 11 4.96 -0.89 13.39
N PRO A 12 3.96 -0.34 12.67
CA PRO A 12 4.21 0.23 11.37
C PRO A 12 5.04 1.51 11.48
N ALA A 13 5.90 1.76 10.50
CA ALA A 13 6.51 3.06 10.33
C ALA A 13 5.41 4.12 10.08
N PRO A 14 5.55 5.34 10.63
CA PRO A 14 4.55 6.38 10.45
C PRO A 14 4.32 6.70 8.97
N ALA A 15 3.06 6.91 8.57
CA ALA A 15 2.72 7.27 7.21
C ALA A 15 3.40 8.58 6.79
N ALA A 16 4.08 8.58 5.66
CA ALA A 16 4.63 9.79 5.06
C ALA A 16 3.51 10.81 4.75
N PRO A 17 3.77 12.13 4.81
CA PRO A 17 2.76 13.16 4.56
C PRO A 17 2.01 12.95 3.24
N PHE A 18 2.72 12.72 2.13
CA PHE A 18 2.12 12.48 0.82
C PHE A 18 1.24 11.21 0.78
N TYR A 19 1.62 10.16 1.49
CA TYR A 19 0.79 8.98 1.64
C TYR A 19 -0.51 9.31 2.37
N ARG A 20 -0.43 10.06 3.46
CA ARG A 20 -1.61 10.52 4.20
C ARG A 20 -2.55 11.35 3.33
N ASP A 21 -2.01 12.26 2.53
CA ASP A 21 -2.80 13.10 1.63
C ASP A 21 -3.54 12.25 0.58
N ARG A 22 -2.88 11.25 -0.02
CA ARG A 22 -3.51 10.31 -0.95
C ARG A 22 -4.59 9.46 -0.28
N LEU A 23 -4.35 8.98 0.93
CA LEU A 23 -5.34 8.27 1.72
C LEU A 23 -6.55 9.13 2.01
N PHE A 24 -6.35 10.43 2.27
CA PHE A 24 -7.44 11.38 2.50
C PHE A 24 -8.27 11.62 1.24
N GLU A 25 -7.64 11.78 0.08
CA GLU A 25 -8.34 11.92 -1.20
C GLU A 25 -9.21 10.68 -1.51
N TRP A 26 -8.73 9.50 -1.20
CA TRP A 26 -9.51 8.28 -1.35
C TRP A 26 -10.61 8.17 -0.30
N PHE A 27 -10.33 8.49 0.94
CA PHE A 27 -11.28 8.47 2.05
C PHE A 27 -12.51 9.37 1.77
N LYS A 28 -12.28 10.55 1.18
CA LYS A 28 -13.37 11.48 0.81
C LYS A 28 -14.34 10.92 -0.23
N LYS A 29 -13.91 9.96 -1.04
CA LYS A 29 -14.77 9.31 -2.04
C LYS A 29 -15.78 8.34 -1.42
N HIS A 30 -15.64 8.04 -0.12
CA HIS A 30 -16.49 7.12 0.62
C HIS A 30 -17.10 7.84 1.85
N PRO A 31 -17.92 8.88 1.63
CA PRO A 31 -18.48 9.64 2.73
C PRO A 31 -19.46 8.79 3.54
N ALA A 32 -19.45 8.95 4.85
CA ALA A 32 -20.55 8.49 5.70
C ALA A 32 -21.52 9.65 5.94
N ALA A 33 -22.80 9.40 5.76
CA ALA A 33 -23.83 10.43 5.93
C ALA A 33 -23.93 10.89 7.40
N GLY A 34 -24.16 12.18 7.62
CA GLY A 34 -24.57 12.74 8.92
C GLY A 34 -23.46 12.87 9.96
N GLN A 35 -22.17 12.85 9.57
CA GLN A 35 -21.07 13.03 10.52
C GLN A 35 -20.65 14.51 10.63
N ASP A 36 -20.38 14.96 11.87
CA ASP A 36 -19.70 16.23 12.10
C ASP A 36 -18.19 16.15 11.77
N ALA A 37 -17.51 17.30 11.74
CA ALA A 37 -16.11 17.40 11.37
C ALA A 37 -15.18 16.58 12.29
N GLN A 38 -15.48 16.49 13.57
CA GLN A 38 -14.68 15.73 14.53
C GLN A 38 -14.81 14.23 14.26
N ALA A 39 -16.01 13.73 14.05
CA ALA A 39 -16.27 12.33 13.71
C ALA A 39 -15.61 11.92 12.39
N VAL A 40 -15.56 12.83 11.40
CA VAL A 40 -14.84 12.62 10.14
C VAL A 40 -13.34 12.49 10.40
N THR A 41 -12.76 13.37 11.21
CA THR A 41 -11.34 13.33 11.55
C THR A 41 -10.97 12.02 12.26
N GLU A 42 -11.72 11.64 13.29
CA GLU A 42 -11.47 10.40 14.04
C GLU A 42 -11.61 9.15 13.15
N ARG A 43 -12.58 9.15 12.23
CA ARG A 43 -12.77 8.07 11.27
C ARG A 43 -11.60 7.99 10.29
N PHE A 44 -11.08 9.13 9.83
CA PHE A 44 -9.90 9.18 8.97
C PHE A 44 -8.66 8.66 9.69
N GLU A 45 -8.41 9.05 10.95
CA GLU A 45 -7.27 8.53 11.72
C GLU A 45 -7.35 7.01 11.90
N ARG A 46 -8.53 6.47 12.19
CA ARG A 46 -8.71 5.00 12.26
C ARG A 46 -8.45 4.33 10.91
N PHE A 47 -8.86 4.97 9.82
CA PHE A 47 -8.60 4.47 8.47
C PHE A 47 -7.11 4.46 8.15
N VAL A 48 -6.37 5.54 8.46
CA VAL A 48 -4.90 5.61 8.28
C VAL A 48 -4.21 4.52 9.11
N CYS A 49 -4.59 4.37 10.37
CA CYS A 49 -4.03 3.30 11.22
C CYS A 49 -4.27 1.89 10.64
N ALA A 50 -5.45 1.64 10.09
CA ALA A 50 -5.75 0.35 9.46
C ALA A 50 -4.91 0.12 8.20
N GLN A 51 -4.75 1.13 7.35
CA GLN A 51 -3.91 1.02 6.15
C GLN A 51 -2.45 0.74 6.53
N GLN A 52 -1.88 1.50 7.46
CA GLN A 52 -0.51 1.29 7.92
C GLN A 52 -0.30 -0.11 8.52
N PHE A 53 -1.29 -0.62 9.26
CA PHE A 53 -1.22 -1.97 9.81
C PHE A 53 -1.20 -3.04 8.71
N TRP A 54 -2.05 -2.91 7.68
CA TRP A 54 -2.06 -3.81 6.53
C TRP A 54 -0.75 -3.74 5.74
N ASP A 55 -0.25 -2.54 5.48
CA ASP A 55 1.03 -2.33 4.79
C ASP A 55 2.17 -3.01 5.56
N ARG A 56 2.19 -2.86 6.87
CA ARG A 56 3.20 -3.48 7.74
C ARG A 56 3.10 -5.01 7.74
N ALA A 57 1.90 -5.54 7.86
CA ALA A 57 1.67 -6.98 7.84
C ALA A 57 2.14 -7.61 6.52
N MET A 58 1.83 -6.98 5.39
CA MET A 58 2.29 -7.42 4.07
C MET A 58 3.81 -7.33 3.93
N ALA A 59 4.41 -6.25 4.40
CA ALA A 59 5.86 -6.07 4.38
C ALA A 59 6.58 -7.14 5.24
N GLU A 60 6.07 -7.43 6.42
CA GLU A 60 6.65 -8.47 7.29
C GLU A 60 6.48 -9.87 6.70
N ALA A 61 5.36 -10.15 6.03
CA ALA A 61 5.17 -11.43 5.33
C ALA A 61 6.23 -11.62 4.23
N ILE A 62 6.49 -10.59 3.43
CA ILE A 62 7.55 -10.58 2.41
C ILE A 62 8.92 -10.72 3.06
N ALA A 63 9.21 -9.94 4.09
CA ALA A 63 10.48 -9.99 4.82
C ALA A 63 10.75 -11.36 5.43
N ASN A 64 9.73 -12.00 5.97
CA ASN A 64 9.84 -13.36 6.53
C ASN A 64 10.08 -14.41 5.45
N ALA A 65 9.37 -14.33 4.32
CA ALA A 65 9.60 -15.23 3.19
C ALA A 65 11.02 -15.09 2.62
N ARG A 66 11.60 -13.89 2.63
CA ARG A 66 12.95 -13.61 2.16
C ARG A 66 14.06 -14.16 3.08
N ARG A 67 13.77 -14.45 4.34
CA ARG A 67 14.75 -15.02 5.28
C ARG A 67 15.16 -16.46 4.98
N ASP A 68 14.53 -17.11 4.01
CA ASP A 68 14.95 -18.44 3.57
C ASP A 68 16.42 -18.41 3.12
N ALA A 69 17.21 -19.37 3.61
CA ALA A 69 18.64 -19.48 3.32
C ALA A 69 18.96 -19.57 1.82
N ARG A 70 18.00 -19.95 1.01
CA ARG A 70 18.10 -19.99 -0.47
C ARG A 70 17.98 -18.63 -1.13
N GLN A 71 17.66 -17.56 -0.40
CA GLN A 71 17.43 -16.20 -0.89
C GLN A 71 16.50 -16.17 -2.12
N PRO A 72 15.28 -16.64 -2.02
CA PRO A 72 14.37 -16.70 -3.16
C PRO A 72 13.98 -15.29 -3.59
N LEU A 73 13.66 -15.14 -4.88
CA LEU A 73 12.86 -14.00 -5.32
C LEU A 73 11.47 -14.11 -4.70
N VAL A 74 11.10 -13.13 -3.90
CA VAL A 74 9.77 -13.07 -3.28
C VAL A 74 8.90 -12.12 -4.08
N VAL A 75 7.75 -12.60 -4.52
CA VAL A 75 6.74 -11.79 -5.22
C VAL A 75 5.53 -11.61 -4.31
N GLY A 76 5.25 -10.36 -3.92
CA GLY A 76 4.04 -9.99 -3.19
C GLY A 76 2.95 -9.54 -4.15
N ILE A 77 1.74 -10.08 -4.04
CA ILE A 77 0.57 -9.65 -4.81
C ILE A 77 -0.42 -9.02 -3.84
N MET A 78 -0.77 -7.76 -4.09
CA MET A 78 -1.64 -6.97 -3.22
C MET A 78 -2.39 -5.91 -4.01
N GLY A 79 -3.34 -5.22 -3.38
CA GLY A 79 -4.03 -4.10 -4.02
C GLY A 79 -3.06 -2.97 -4.40
N SER A 80 -3.27 -2.34 -5.54
CA SER A 80 -2.36 -1.32 -6.11
C SER A 80 -2.02 -0.19 -5.13
N ARG A 81 -2.97 0.22 -4.32
CA ARG A 81 -2.79 1.32 -3.35
C ARG A 81 -1.78 1.05 -2.24
N HIS A 82 -1.47 -0.21 -2.01
CA HIS A 82 -0.44 -0.61 -1.06
C HIS A 82 0.98 -0.55 -1.63
N ILE A 83 1.12 -0.20 -2.92
CA ILE A 83 2.42 -0.13 -3.61
C ILE A 83 2.63 1.14 -4.45
N GLU A 84 1.55 1.88 -4.76
CA GLU A 84 1.62 3.12 -5.54
C GLU A 84 2.60 4.12 -4.93
N TYR A 85 3.44 4.74 -5.78
CA TYR A 85 4.43 5.77 -5.43
C TYR A 85 5.50 5.31 -4.43
N GLY A 86 5.69 4.01 -4.24
CA GLY A 86 6.59 3.47 -3.23
C GLY A 86 6.06 3.58 -1.79
N ASP A 87 4.83 4.05 -1.61
CA ASP A 87 4.16 4.09 -0.31
C ASP A 87 3.64 2.70 0.13
N GLY A 88 3.02 2.66 1.28
CA GLY A 88 2.43 1.42 1.79
C GLY A 88 3.46 0.34 2.08
N ALA A 89 3.31 -0.84 1.48
CA ALA A 89 4.18 -1.98 1.76
C ALA A 89 5.65 -1.75 1.36
N PRO A 90 6.01 -1.13 0.22
CA PRO A 90 7.40 -0.79 -0.08
C PRO A 90 8.04 0.12 0.97
N TYR A 91 7.32 1.14 1.43
CA TYR A 91 7.79 2.02 2.50
C TYR A 91 8.04 1.26 3.81
N GLN A 92 7.16 0.33 4.16
CA GLN A 92 7.32 -0.50 5.33
C GLN A 92 8.48 -1.51 5.17
N LEU A 93 8.73 -2.01 3.96
CA LEU A 93 9.90 -2.85 3.65
C LEU A 93 11.21 -2.08 3.84
N ALA A 94 11.30 -0.85 3.35
CA ALA A 94 12.45 0.02 3.57
C ALA A 94 12.68 0.27 5.07
N ALA A 95 11.62 0.48 5.86
CA ALA A 95 11.71 0.59 7.32
C ALA A 95 12.18 -0.70 8.02
N LEU A 96 12.05 -1.85 7.35
CA LEU A 96 12.61 -3.14 7.78
C LEU A 96 14.03 -3.39 7.27
N GLY A 97 14.64 -2.42 6.56
CA GLY A 97 15.98 -2.53 5.98
C GLY A 97 16.03 -3.33 4.66
N ILE A 98 14.91 -3.40 3.94
CA ILE A 98 14.79 -4.08 2.65
C ILE A 98 14.56 -3.03 1.57
N ASP A 99 15.62 -2.66 0.84
CA ASP A 99 15.60 -1.59 -0.15
C ASP A 99 15.61 -2.10 -1.61
N ASP A 100 15.97 -3.36 -1.84
CA ASP A 100 15.99 -3.99 -3.16
C ASP A 100 14.59 -4.50 -3.55
N VAL A 101 13.68 -3.55 -3.69
CA VAL A 101 12.26 -3.75 -3.99
C VAL A 101 11.93 -3.08 -5.31
N ALA A 102 11.17 -3.75 -6.15
CA ALA A 102 10.56 -3.16 -7.33
C ALA A 102 9.05 -3.38 -7.34
N SER A 103 8.32 -2.40 -7.82
CA SER A 103 6.87 -2.42 -7.93
C SER A 103 6.42 -2.51 -9.39
N ALA A 104 5.35 -3.26 -9.65
CA ALA A 104 4.74 -3.36 -10.96
C ALA A 104 3.22 -3.22 -10.84
N LEU A 105 2.61 -2.39 -11.69
CA LEU A 105 1.18 -2.16 -11.70
C LEU A 105 0.57 -2.48 -13.07
N PRO A 106 -0.60 -3.13 -13.11
CA PRO A 106 -1.39 -3.22 -14.32
C PRO A 106 -1.94 -1.85 -14.68
N TRP A 107 -1.94 -1.54 -15.97
CA TRP A 107 -2.48 -0.31 -16.53
C TRP A 107 -3.36 -0.60 -17.74
N PRO A 108 -4.48 0.10 -17.94
CA PRO A 108 -5.29 -0.11 -19.13
C PRO A 108 -4.47 0.13 -20.40
N ALA A 109 -4.39 -0.85 -21.29
CA ALA A 109 -3.54 -0.79 -22.49
C ALA A 109 -4.00 0.23 -23.54
N ASP A 110 -5.25 0.70 -23.42
CA ASP A 110 -5.90 1.70 -24.26
C ASP A 110 -5.82 3.13 -23.71
N THR A 111 -5.09 3.34 -22.62
CA THR A 111 -4.87 4.65 -22.01
C THR A 111 -3.40 5.01 -21.98
N ASP A 112 -3.11 6.31 -22.00
CA ASP A 112 -1.74 6.80 -21.86
C ASP A 112 -1.18 6.44 -20.47
N TYR A 113 0.10 6.06 -20.45
CA TYR A 113 0.80 5.85 -19.20
C TYR A 113 0.97 7.16 -18.44
N PRO A 114 0.69 7.20 -17.15
CA PRO A 114 0.85 8.41 -16.36
C PRO A 114 2.33 8.76 -16.23
N ILE A 115 2.64 10.04 -16.47
CA ILE A 115 3.97 10.60 -16.20
C ILE A 115 3.86 11.37 -14.89
N HIS A 116 4.40 10.80 -13.82
CA HIS A 116 4.43 11.41 -12.49
C HIS A 116 5.86 11.46 -11.96
N ASP A 117 6.12 12.43 -11.10
CA ASP A 117 7.34 12.52 -10.32
C ASP A 117 6.95 12.68 -8.83
N PRO A 118 7.21 11.69 -7.97
CA PRO A 118 7.77 10.38 -8.27
C PRO A 118 6.83 9.50 -9.14
N PRO A 119 7.39 8.49 -9.86
CA PRO A 119 6.58 7.59 -10.69
C PRO A 119 5.61 6.76 -9.81
N ILE A 120 4.46 6.40 -10.39
CA ILE A 120 3.43 5.63 -9.67
C ILE A 120 3.91 4.21 -9.29
N ALA A 121 4.80 3.63 -10.12
CA ALA A 121 5.47 2.35 -9.89
C ALA A 121 6.75 2.29 -10.72
N ASP A 122 7.63 1.33 -10.43
CA ASP A 122 8.86 1.09 -11.21
C ASP A 122 8.52 0.56 -12.61
N PHE A 123 7.46 -0.25 -12.71
CA PHE A 123 6.99 -0.83 -13.97
C PHE A 123 5.47 -0.70 -14.11
N LEU A 124 5.03 -0.37 -15.31
CA LEU A 124 3.63 -0.45 -15.72
C LEU A 124 3.49 -1.45 -16.87
N PHE A 125 2.49 -2.33 -16.80
CA PHE A 125 2.22 -3.28 -17.87
C PHE A 125 0.77 -3.18 -18.34
N GLY A 126 0.62 -3.12 -19.68
CA GLY A 126 -0.70 -2.97 -20.30
C GLY A 126 -1.56 -4.21 -20.12
N VAL A 127 -2.81 -4.00 -19.66
CA VAL A 127 -3.83 -5.03 -19.61
C VAL A 127 -5.02 -4.61 -20.47
N THR A 128 -5.55 -5.54 -21.25
CA THR A 128 -6.76 -5.33 -22.04
C THR A 128 -7.98 -5.84 -21.29
N ASN A 129 -9.14 -5.19 -21.48
CA ASN A 129 -10.40 -5.61 -20.86
C ASN A 129 -10.82 -7.06 -21.21
N ALA A 130 -10.29 -7.64 -22.28
CA ALA A 130 -10.51 -9.04 -22.64
C ALA A 130 -9.86 -10.03 -21.66
N SER A 131 -8.82 -9.61 -20.94
CA SER A 131 -8.10 -10.45 -19.96
C SER A 131 -8.79 -10.54 -18.60
N ILE A 132 -9.82 -9.72 -18.37
CA ILE A 132 -10.54 -9.64 -17.07
C ILE A 132 -11.83 -10.48 -17.09
N ARG A 133 -12.20 -11.04 -18.25
CA ARG A 133 -13.42 -11.87 -18.41
C ARG A 133 -13.06 -13.35 -18.61
N GLY A 134 -12.27 -13.87 -17.71
CA GLY A 134 -11.99 -15.29 -17.61
C GLY A 134 -12.57 -15.88 -16.33
#